data_580e87a8f61237520ff3233594b41da3
#
_entry.id   580e87a8f61237520ff3233594b41da3
#
_cell.length_a   1.000
_cell.length_b   1.000
_cell.length_c   1.000
_cell.angle_alpha   90.00
_cell.angle_beta   90.00
_cell.angle_gamma   90.00
#
_symmetry.space_group_name_H-M   'P 1'
#
loop_
_entity.id
_entity.type
_entity.pdbx_description
1 polymer ?
#
loop_
_entity_poly.entity_id
_entity_poly.type
_entity_poly.pdbx_seq_one_letter_code
_entity_poly.pdbx_strand_id
1 'polypeptide(L)'
;MANRNIYSVAQVNSYIKNMFAQDFMLRQVSIKGEVSNCKYHTSGHIYFTIKDAGAAMNAIMFAGSRAAGLSFHMKEGDQVIVTGSVEVYEKTGAYQLYAKKIELDGEGNLYLKFEQLKHELEEMGMFAAEYKQPIPQYAGRIGVVTAPTGAAVQDIRNVSSRRNPYVQVILYPALVQGEGAADSIVKGIQTLDAMNLDVIIVGRGGGSIEDLWAFNEEIVARAIFDCRTPIISAVGHETDWTIADFVSDRRAPTPLSLIHISEPTRRTP
;
A
#
# COMPACT_ATOMS: atom_id res chain seq x y z
N MET A 1 -27.61 -60.15 -19.51
CA MET A 1 -27.47 -58.81 -20.10
C MET A 1 -27.21 -57.83 -18.95
N ALA A 2 -26.05 -57.19 -18.94
CA ALA A 2 -25.74 -56.22 -17.90
C ALA A 2 -26.71 -55.04 -18.07
N ASN A 3 -27.46 -54.74 -17.02
CA ASN A 3 -28.39 -53.61 -16.96
C ASN A 3 -27.55 -52.30 -17.09
N ARG A 4 -27.51 -51.72 -18.29
CA ARG A 4 -26.83 -50.43 -18.50
C ARG A 4 -27.70 -49.34 -17.92
N ASN A 5 -27.25 -48.76 -16.81
CA ASN A 5 -27.87 -47.55 -16.26
C ASN A 5 -27.61 -46.40 -17.24
N ILE A 6 -28.62 -45.94 -17.94
CA ILE A 6 -28.56 -44.84 -18.90
C ILE A 6 -29.02 -43.57 -18.17
N TYR A 7 -28.16 -42.59 -18.07
CA TYR A 7 -28.43 -41.29 -17.42
C TYR A 7 -28.47 -40.17 -18.47
N SER A 8 -29.31 -39.19 -18.26
CA SER A 8 -29.26 -37.97 -19.06
C SER A 8 -28.08 -37.08 -18.63
N VAL A 9 -27.65 -36.16 -19.51
CA VAL A 9 -26.60 -35.18 -19.17
C VAL A 9 -26.94 -34.35 -17.94
N ALA A 10 -28.22 -33.95 -17.85
CA ALA A 10 -28.68 -33.18 -16.68
C ALA A 10 -28.57 -33.98 -15.38
N GLN A 11 -28.89 -35.28 -15.39
CA GLN A 11 -28.75 -36.14 -14.24
C GLN A 11 -27.31 -36.31 -13.78
N VAL A 12 -26.36 -36.41 -14.74
CA VAL A 12 -24.93 -36.49 -14.42
C VAL A 12 -24.42 -35.18 -13.85
N ASN A 13 -24.76 -34.04 -14.49
CA ASN A 13 -24.37 -32.73 -13.98
C ASN A 13 -24.92 -32.44 -12.59
N SER A 14 -26.19 -32.77 -12.33
CA SER A 14 -26.81 -32.61 -11.02
C SER A 14 -26.15 -33.52 -9.96
N TYR A 15 -25.79 -34.75 -10.33
CA TYR A 15 -25.04 -35.63 -9.45
C TYR A 15 -23.69 -35.07 -9.06
N ILE A 16 -22.91 -34.61 -10.06
CA ILE A 16 -21.58 -33.99 -9.82
C ILE A 16 -21.72 -32.73 -8.94
N LYS A 17 -22.70 -31.86 -9.22
CA LYS A 17 -22.99 -30.69 -8.39
C LYS A 17 -23.25 -31.06 -6.94
N ASN A 18 -24.06 -32.11 -6.70
CA ASN A 18 -24.37 -32.58 -5.35
C ASN A 18 -23.11 -33.12 -4.64
N MET A 19 -22.21 -33.79 -5.34
CA MET A 19 -20.93 -34.23 -4.78
C MET A 19 -20.06 -33.02 -4.36
N PHE A 20 -19.91 -32.00 -5.21
CA PHE A 20 -19.19 -30.77 -4.86
C PHE A 20 -19.84 -30.06 -3.65
N ALA A 21 -21.15 -29.97 -3.61
CA ALA A 21 -21.89 -29.35 -2.51
C ALA A 21 -21.76 -30.09 -1.16
N GLN A 22 -21.43 -31.37 -1.17
CA GLN A 22 -21.21 -32.17 0.07
C GLN A 22 -19.74 -32.08 0.55
N ASP A 23 -18.81 -31.70 -0.32
CA ASP A 23 -17.41 -31.57 0.04
C ASP A 23 -17.19 -30.31 0.88
N PHE A 24 -16.72 -30.48 2.12
CA PHE A 24 -16.51 -29.37 3.05
C PHE A 24 -15.36 -28.44 2.61
N MET A 25 -14.33 -28.98 1.93
CA MET A 25 -13.22 -28.18 1.44
C MET A 25 -13.63 -27.25 0.32
N LEU A 26 -14.53 -27.70 -0.58
CA LEU A 26 -14.98 -26.90 -1.70
C LEU A 26 -16.01 -25.83 -1.33
N ARG A 27 -16.64 -25.95 -0.15
CA ARG A 27 -17.58 -24.93 0.36
C ARG A 27 -16.91 -23.64 0.82
N GLN A 28 -15.67 -23.74 1.26
CA GLN A 28 -14.88 -22.59 1.67
C GLN A 28 -13.41 -22.84 1.36
N VAL A 29 -12.96 -22.31 0.24
CA VAL A 29 -11.60 -22.44 -0.24
C VAL A 29 -11.00 -21.06 -0.48
N SER A 30 -9.73 -20.90 -0.20
CA SER A 30 -8.94 -19.71 -0.55
C SER A 30 -7.93 -20.11 -1.63
N ILE A 31 -8.02 -19.48 -2.79
CA ILE A 31 -7.19 -19.78 -3.95
C ILE A 31 -6.34 -18.56 -4.25
N LYS A 32 -5.02 -18.76 -4.30
CA LYS A 32 -4.05 -17.75 -4.72
C LYS A 32 -3.79 -17.88 -6.21
N GLY A 33 -3.72 -16.77 -6.92
CA GLY A 33 -3.38 -16.74 -8.34
C GLY A 33 -3.43 -15.34 -8.94
N GLU A 34 -3.10 -15.29 -10.22
CA GLU A 34 -3.14 -14.08 -11.04
C GLU A 34 -4.51 -13.93 -11.72
N VAL A 35 -5.02 -12.71 -11.70
CA VAL A 35 -6.27 -12.35 -12.37
C VAL A 35 -6.05 -12.23 -13.88
N SER A 36 -6.91 -12.85 -14.65
CA SER A 36 -6.99 -12.66 -16.10
C SER A 36 -8.45 -12.60 -16.57
N ASN A 37 -8.68 -12.07 -17.77
CA ASN A 37 -10.03 -11.92 -18.36
C ASN A 37 -11.04 -11.21 -17.43
N CYS A 38 -10.59 -10.18 -16.71
CA CYS A 38 -11.43 -9.47 -15.75
C CYS A 38 -12.46 -8.57 -16.44
N LYS A 39 -13.75 -8.83 -16.19
CA LYS A 39 -14.87 -8.09 -16.78
C LYS A 39 -15.88 -7.68 -15.72
N TYR A 40 -16.06 -6.38 -15.58
CA TYR A 40 -17.12 -5.78 -14.77
C TYR A 40 -18.40 -5.70 -15.60
N HIS A 41 -19.38 -6.52 -15.29
CA HIS A 41 -20.65 -6.57 -16.01
C HIS A 41 -21.61 -5.47 -15.52
N THR A 42 -22.51 -5.00 -16.40
CA THR A 42 -23.52 -3.96 -16.09
C THR A 42 -24.47 -4.34 -14.96
N SER A 43 -24.67 -5.65 -14.72
CA SER A 43 -25.45 -6.19 -13.56
C SER A 43 -24.71 -6.07 -12.23
N GLY A 44 -23.49 -5.52 -12.21
CA GLY A 44 -22.65 -5.41 -11.00
C GLY A 44 -21.81 -6.66 -10.68
N HIS A 45 -22.01 -7.77 -11.41
CA HIS A 45 -21.19 -8.97 -11.24
C HIS A 45 -19.82 -8.77 -11.87
N ILE A 46 -18.79 -9.44 -11.32
CA ILE A 46 -17.44 -9.47 -11.85
C ILE A 46 -17.14 -10.89 -12.30
N TYR A 47 -16.81 -11.04 -13.59
CA TYR A 47 -16.35 -12.30 -14.16
C TYR A 47 -14.86 -12.21 -14.39
N PHE A 48 -14.11 -13.20 -13.96
CA PHE A 48 -12.66 -13.25 -14.15
C PHE A 48 -12.16 -14.69 -14.20
N THR A 49 -10.92 -14.87 -14.55
CA THR A 49 -10.21 -16.13 -14.47
C THR A 49 -9.08 -15.96 -13.46
N ILE A 50 -8.96 -16.89 -12.51
CA ILE A 50 -7.79 -17.00 -11.64
C ILE A 50 -6.88 -18.08 -12.22
N LYS A 51 -5.59 -17.80 -12.38
CA LYS A 51 -4.61 -18.72 -12.95
C LYS A 51 -3.33 -18.76 -12.11
N ASP A 52 -2.63 -19.87 -12.21
CA ASP A 52 -1.27 -20.05 -11.73
C ASP A 52 -0.37 -20.59 -12.87
N ALA A 53 0.85 -21.05 -12.52
CA ALA A 53 1.78 -21.59 -13.52
C ALA A 53 1.28 -22.87 -14.21
N GLY A 54 0.32 -23.60 -13.62
CA GLY A 54 -0.12 -24.92 -14.09
C GLY A 54 -1.58 -25.00 -14.50
N ALA A 55 -2.43 -24.07 -14.05
CA ALA A 55 -3.88 -24.19 -14.21
C ALA A 55 -4.60 -22.84 -14.24
N ALA A 56 -5.86 -22.89 -14.71
CA ALA A 56 -6.75 -21.73 -14.67
C ALA A 56 -8.16 -22.16 -14.30
N MET A 57 -8.88 -21.31 -13.56
CA MET A 57 -10.24 -21.53 -13.13
C MET A 57 -11.07 -20.27 -13.34
N ASN A 58 -12.27 -20.45 -13.91
CA ASN A 58 -13.22 -19.34 -14.01
C ASN A 58 -13.79 -18.99 -12.65
N ALA A 59 -13.97 -17.71 -12.41
CA ALA A 59 -14.49 -17.17 -11.18
C ALA A 59 -15.58 -16.13 -11.44
N ILE A 60 -16.51 -16.02 -10.51
CA ILE A 60 -17.54 -15.00 -10.51
C ILE A 60 -17.70 -14.42 -9.09
N MET A 61 -17.75 -13.10 -9.00
CA MET A 61 -18.16 -12.39 -7.81
C MET A 61 -19.52 -11.73 -8.06
N PHE A 62 -20.52 -12.10 -7.29
CA PHE A 62 -21.85 -11.50 -7.40
C PHE A 62 -21.88 -10.09 -6.81
N ALA A 63 -22.75 -9.24 -7.36
CA ALA A 63 -22.91 -7.85 -6.92
C ALA A 63 -23.16 -7.72 -5.41
N GLY A 64 -23.94 -8.64 -4.82
CA GLY A 64 -24.23 -8.65 -3.38
C GLY A 64 -23.02 -8.92 -2.49
N SER A 65 -22.01 -9.65 -2.99
CA SER A 65 -20.78 -9.94 -2.24
C SER A 65 -19.73 -8.84 -2.41
N ARG A 66 -19.86 -8.01 -3.45
CA ARG A 66 -18.84 -7.04 -3.85
C ARG A 66 -18.58 -5.97 -2.79
N ALA A 67 -19.63 -5.41 -2.20
CA ALA A 67 -19.51 -4.29 -1.25
C ALA A 67 -18.71 -4.65 0.02
N ALA A 68 -18.82 -5.90 0.47
CA ALA A 68 -18.14 -6.39 1.67
C ALA A 68 -16.89 -7.23 1.36
N GLY A 69 -16.76 -7.72 0.12
CA GLY A 69 -15.74 -8.70 -0.26
C GLY A 69 -14.66 -8.19 -1.21
N LEU A 70 -14.74 -6.96 -1.70
CA LEU A 70 -13.74 -6.37 -2.62
C LEU A 70 -13.56 -4.89 -2.31
N SER A 71 -12.40 -4.52 -1.75
CA SER A 71 -12.07 -3.16 -1.33
C SER A 71 -11.32 -2.34 -2.40
N PHE A 72 -10.89 -2.96 -3.50
CA PHE A 72 -10.09 -2.34 -4.55
C PHE A 72 -10.68 -2.58 -5.94
N HIS A 73 -10.17 -1.91 -6.97
CA HIS A 73 -10.54 -2.14 -8.36
C HIS A 73 -9.59 -3.16 -8.99
N MET A 74 -10.06 -4.41 -9.09
CA MET A 74 -9.30 -5.53 -9.61
C MET A 74 -9.01 -5.36 -11.12
N LYS A 75 -7.78 -5.64 -11.53
CA LYS A 75 -7.29 -5.54 -12.92
C LYS A 75 -6.65 -6.86 -13.38
N GLU A 76 -6.46 -6.99 -14.67
CA GLU A 76 -5.65 -8.08 -15.22
C GLU A 76 -4.21 -7.98 -14.74
N GLY A 77 -3.64 -9.12 -14.33
CA GLY A 77 -2.28 -9.21 -13.78
C GLY A 77 -2.19 -9.10 -12.26
N ASP A 78 -3.26 -8.67 -11.57
CA ASP A 78 -3.25 -8.60 -10.11
C ASP A 78 -3.04 -9.98 -9.49
N GLN A 79 -2.12 -10.08 -8.52
CA GLN A 79 -1.98 -11.27 -7.69
C GLN A 79 -2.98 -11.18 -6.54
N VAL A 80 -3.87 -12.18 -6.45
CA VAL A 80 -4.99 -12.15 -5.50
C VAL A 80 -5.13 -13.45 -4.73
N ILE A 81 -5.74 -13.35 -3.55
CA ILE A 81 -6.29 -14.47 -2.78
C ILE A 81 -7.81 -14.35 -2.86
N VAL A 82 -8.45 -15.33 -3.49
CA VAL A 82 -9.89 -15.38 -3.64
C VAL A 82 -10.46 -16.42 -2.70
N THR A 83 -11.28 -16.00 -1.76
CA THR A 83 -12.01 -16.87 -0.83
C THR A 83 -13.45 -17.04 -1.30
N GLY A 84 -13.92 -18.28 -1.41
CA GLY A 84 -15.26 -18.58 -1.90
C GLY A 84 -15.58 -20.06 -1.88
N SER A 85 -16.58 -20.46 -2.69
CA SER A 85 -16.96 -21.86 -2.90
C SER A 85 -16.72 -22.29 -4.35
N VAL A 86 -16.30 -23.53 -4.56
CA VAL A 86 -16.21 -24.12 -5.89
C VAL A 86 -17.47 -24.94 -6.14
N GLU A 87 -18.22 -24.57 -7.19
CA GLU A 87 -19.48 -25.20 -7.50
C GLU A 87 -19.59 -25.52 -9.00
N VAL A 88 -20.44 -26.46 -9.35
CA VAL A 88 -20.71 -26.83 -10.74
C VAL A 88 -21.91 -26.04 -11.27
N TYR A 89 -21.72 -25.37 -12.40
CA TYR A 89 -22.81 -24.73 -13.14
C TYR A 89 -23.55 -25.78 -13.96
N GLU A 90 -24.73 -26.17 -13.51
CA GLU A 90 -25.51 -27.31 -14.02
C GLU A 90 -25.76 -27.28 -15.54
N LYS A 91 -25.99 -26.09 -16.12
CA LYS A 91 -26.33 -25.98 -17.55
C LYS A 91 -25.19 -26.41 -18.47
N THR A 92 -23.94 -26.19 -18.06
CA THR A 92 -22.76 -26.53 -18.86
C THR A 92 -21.92 -27.65 -18.28
N GLY A 93 -22.13 -28.00 -17.01
CA GLY A 93 -21.30 -28.95 -16.26
C GLY A 93 -19.91 -28.40 -15.89
N ALA A 94 -19.65 -27.13 -16.17
CA ALA A 94 -18.38 -26.50 -15.81
C ALA A 94 -18.35 -26.16 -14.32
N TYR A 95 -17.22 -26.43 -13.67
CA TYR A 95 -16.98 -25.94 -12.31
C TYR A 95 -16.37 -24.52 -12.35
N GLN A 96 -16.72 -23.73 -11.36
CA GLN A 96 -16.22 -22.36 -11.23
C GLN A 96 -16.18 -21.93 -9.76
N LEU A 97 -15.35 -20.92 -9.48
CA LEU A 97 -15.22 -20.33 -8.16
C LEU A 97 -16.24 -19.20 -7.96
N TYR A 98 -17.07 -19.32 -6.96
CA TYR A 98 -17.98 -18.27 -6.52
C TYR A 98 -17.32 -17.46 -5.41
N ALA A 99 -16.73 -16.34 -5.79
CA ALA A 99 -15.96 -15.50 -4.91
C ALA A 99 -16.84 -14.74 -3.91
N LYS A 100 -16.52 -14.84 -2.63
CA LYS A 100 -17.12 -14.07 -1.54
C LYS A 100 -16.23 -12.92 -1.10
N LYS A 101 -14.90 -13.14 -1.09
CA LYS A 101 -13.89 -12.17 -0.71
C LYS A 101 -12.70 -12.28 -1.67
N ILE A 102 -12.15 -11.12 -2.06
CA ILE A 102 -10.94 -11.04 -2.89
C ILE A 102 -10.01 -10.02 -2.24
N GLU A 103 -8.78 -10.42 -1.99
CA GLU A 103 -7.72 -9.62 -1.36
C GLU A 103 -6.50 -9.63 -2.28
N LEU A 104 -5.76 -8.53 -2.32
CA LEU A 104 -4.46 -8.53 -2.98
C LEU A 104 -3.49 -9.44 -2.23
N ASP A 105 -2.73 -10.24 -2.99
CA ASP A 105 -1.70 -11.10 -2.40
C ASP A 105 -0.53 -10.23 -1.95
N GLY A 106 -0.27 -10.20 -0.65
CA GLY A 106 0.79 -9.38 -0.05
C GLY A 106 0.30 -8.25 0.84
N GLU A 107 -0.84 -7.60 0.56
CA GLU A 107 -1.35 -6.51 1.42
C GLU A 107 -1.56 -6.97 2.87
N GLY A 108 -2.20 -8.12 3.08
CA GLY A 108 -2.41 -8.65 4.43
C GLY A 108 -1.10 -8.97 5.17
N ASN A 109 -0.08 -9.44 4.45
CA ASN A 109 1.24 -9.71 5.02
C ASN A 109 2.01 -8.42 5.32
N LEU A 110 1.91 -7.41 4.44
CA LEU A 110 2.55 -6.11 4.66
C LEU A 110 1.91 -5.38 5.85
N TYR A 111 0.60 -5.41 5.98
CA TYR A 111 -0.08 -4.82 7.12
C TYR A 111 0.33 -5.47 8.46
N LEU A 112 0.40 -6.79 8.51
CA LEU A 112 0.87 -7.50 9.71
C LEU A 112 2.32 -7.15 10.06
N LYS A 113 3.21 -7.08 9.07
CA LYS A 113 4.60 -6.65 9.27
C LYS A 113 4.69 -5.20 9.76
N PHE A 114 3.86 -4.32 9.22
CA PHE A 114 3.78 -2.93 9.68
C PHE A 114 3.35 -2.82 11.14
N GLU A 115 2.26 -3.50 11.54
CA GLU A 115 1.79 -3.49 12.93
C GLU A 115 2.80 -4.13 13.90
N GLN A 116 3.46 -5.21 13.49
CA GLN A 116 4.50 -5.85 14.29
C GLN A 116 5.68 -4.89 14.50
N LEU A 117 6.24 -4.32 13.44
CA LEU A 117 7.37 -3.40 13.54
C LEU A 117 6.99 -2.14 14.31
N LYS A 118 5.79 -1.61 14.11
CA LYS A 118 5.28 -0.47 14.86
C LYS A 118 5.26 -0.76 16.36
N HIS A 119 4.76 -1.93 16.76
CA HIS A 119 4.73 -2.34 18.16
C HIS A 119 6.13 -2.47 18.76
N GLU A 120 7.06 -3.12 18.04
CA GLU A 120 8.45 -3.28 18.46
C GLU A 120 9.14 -1.93 18.68
N LEU A 121 9.00 -0.98 17.75
CA LEU A 121 9.62 0.35 17.85
C LEU A 121 8.95 1.22 18.92
N GLU A 122 7.65 1.05 19.14
CA GLU A 122 6.92 1.71 20.23
C GLU A 122 7.39 1.21 21.60
N GLU A 123 7.58 -0.10 21.80
CA GLU A 123 8.15 -0.69 23.01
C GLU A 123 9.58 -0.22 23.27
N MET A 124 10.38 0.02 22.21
CA MET A 124 11.69 0.64 22.30
C MET A 124 11.65 2.14 22.64
N GLY A 125 10.46 2.75 22.70
CA GLY A 125 10.27 4.18 22.99
C GLY A 125 10.57 5.12 21.83
N MET A 126 10.82 4.63 20.61
CA MET A 126 11.25 5.47 19.48
C MET A 126 10.21 6.49 19.03
N PHE A 127 8.95 6.34 19.45
CA PHE A 127 7.86 7.28 19.14
C PHE A 127 7.60 8.30 20.26
N ALA A 128 8.32 8.20 21.39
CA ALA A 128 8.08 9.04 22.55
C ALA A 128 8.36 10.51 22.26
N ALA A 129 7.47 11.38 22.75
CA ALA A 129 7.55 12.82 22.50
C ALA A 129 8.83 13.48 23.03
N GLU A 130 9.47 12.86 24.03
CA GLU A 130 10.72 13.33 24.63
C GLU A 130 11.93 13.26 23.69
N TYR A 131 11.89 12.40 22.66
CA TYR A 131 12.93 12.29 21.64
C TYR A 131 12.66 13.18 20.42
N LYS A 132 11.48 13.82 20.33
CA LYS A 132 11.16 14.70 19.20
C LYS A 132 11.88 16.04 19.34
N GLN A 133 12.60 16.39 18.29
CA GLN A 133 13.32 17.67 18.21
C GLN A 133 12.35 18.79 17.79
N PRO A 134 12.52 20.00 18.36
CA PRO A 134 11.72 21.14 17.96
C PRO A 134 12.07 21.58 16.53
N ILE A 135 11.05 21.73 15.70
CA ILE A 135 11.24 22.27 14.35
C ILE A 135 11.50 23.77 14.43
N PRO A 136 12.58 24.30 13.81
CA PRO A 136 12.87 25.72 13.85
C PRO A 136 11.76 26.54 13.18
N GLN A 137 11.39 27.65 13.77
CA GLN A 137 10.36 28.54 13.23
C GLN A 137 10.82 29.18 11.90
N TYR A 138 12.11 29.39 11.74
CA TYR A 138 12.74 29.95 10.54
C TYR A 138 13.86 29.04 10.11
N ALA A 139 13.65 28.34 8.98
CA ALA A 139 14.68 27.52 8.36
C ALA A 139 15.32 28.28 7.19
N GLY A 140 16.63 28.49 7.24
CA GLY A 140 17.41 29.08 6.15
C GLY A 140 17.92 28.02 5.17
N ARG A 141 18.20 26.81 5.68
CA ARG A 141 18.76 25.70 4.90
C ARG A 141 17.94 24.43 5.12
N ILE A 142 17.25 23.99 4.09
CA ILE A 142 16.35 22.83 4.13
C ILE A 142 16.92 21.71 3.27
N GLY A 143 17.13 20.53 3.88
CA GLY A 143 17.43 19.30 3.16
C GLY A 143 16.15 18.63 2.68
N VAL A 144 16.20 18.00 1.52
CA VAL A 144 15.05 17.24 0.98
C VAL A 144 15.54 15.90 0.45
N VAL A 145 15.02 14.81 1.01
CA VAL A 145 15.24 13.44 0.53
C VAL A 145 13.97 13.00 -0.22
N THR A 146 14.01 13.01 -1.54
CA THR A 146 12.88 12.61 -2.39
C THR A 146 13.37 12.26 -3.81
N ALA A 147 12.46 11.75 -4.64
CA ALA A 147 12.76 11.53 -6.06
C ALA A 147 13.08 12.86 -6.77
N PRO A 148 14.09 12.89 -7.65
CA PRO A 148 14.51 14.12 -8.34
C PRO A 148 13.46 14.64 -9.32
N THR A 149 12.59 13.75 -9.78
CA THR A 149 11.50 14.06 -10.71
C THR A 149 10.19 13.61 -10.10
N GLY A 150 9.30 14.54 -9.78
CA GLY A 150 8.00 14.20 -9.19
C GLY A 150 7.26 15.41 -8.64
N ALA A 151 6.00 15.22 -8.27
CA ALA A 151 5.17 16.28 -7.71
C ALA A 151 5.76 16.82 -6.40
N ALA A 152 6.25 15.95 -5.52
CA ALA A 152 6.74 16.32 -4.20
C ALA A 152 7.88 17.37 -4.26
N VAL A 153 8.88 17.18 -5.11
CA VAL A 153 9.99 18.16 -5.24
C VAL A 153 9.52 19.48 -5.82
N GLN A 154 8.56 19.46 -6.76
CA GLN A 154 8.00 20.67 -7.34
C GLN A 154 7.16 21.44 -6.31
N ASP A 155 6.36 20.72 -5.52
CA ASP A 155 5.54 21.31 -4.46
C ASP A 155 6.42 21.98 -3.40
N ILE A 156 7.47 21.30 -2.93
CA ILE A 156 8.41 21.86 -1.97
C ILE A 156 9.08 23.14 -2.54
N ARG A 157 9.54 23.12 -3.79
CA ARG A 157 10.13 24.29 -4.44
C ARG A 157 9.14 25.46 -4.55
N ASN A 158 7.91 25.17 -5.00
CA ASN A 158 6.88 26.17 -5.18
C ASN A 158 6.46 26.81 -3.86
N VAL A 159 6.30 25.99 -2.81
CA VAL A 159 5.95 26.47 -1.47
C VAL A 159 7.08 27.30 -0.89
N SER A 160 8.31 26.78 -0.93
CA SER A 160 9.48 27.47 -0.40
C SER A 160 9.71 28.82 -1.07
N SER A 161 9.68 28.88 -2.40
CA SER A 161 9.91 30.15 -3.13
C SER A 161 8.82 31.21 -2.92
N ARG A 162 7.55 30.79 -2.67
CA ARG A 162 6.45 31.74 -2.37
C ARG A 162 6.53 32.31 -0.96
N ARG A 163 7.03 31.52 0.00
CA ARG A 163 7.02 31.87 1.42
C ARG A 163 8.29 32.55 1.88
N ASN A 164 9.42 32.00 1.46
CA ASN A 164 10.72 32.55 1.77
C ASN A 164 11.65 32.36 0.58
N PRO A 165 11.81 33.38 -0.30
CA PRO A 165 12.67 33.26 -1.47
C PRO A 165 14.17 33.16 -1.13
N TYR A 166 14.54 33.38 0.13
CA TYR A 166 15.94 33.30 0.59
C TYR A 166 16.30 31.93 1.18
N VAL A 167 15.35 30.99 1.28
CA VAL A 167 15.63 29.64 1.77
C VAL A 167 16.47 28.87 0.75
N GLN A 168 17.53 28.23 1.24
CA GLN A 168 18.32 27.31 0.45
C GLN A 168 17.73 25.90 0.57
N VAL A 169 17.26 25.35 -0.53
CA VAL A 169 16.76 23.96 -0.60
C VAL A 169 17.86 23.08 -1.21
N ILE A 170 18.30 22.08 -0.46
CA ILE A 170 19.33 21.12 -0.86
C ILE A 170 18.66 19.77 -1.09
N LEU A 171 18.58 19.34 -2.35
CA LEU A 171 17.96 18.08 -2.74
C LEU A 171 18.99 16.95 -2.74
N TYR A 172 18.71 15.88 -2.00
CA TYR A 172 19.34 14.59 -2.20
C TYR A 172 18.40 13.72 -3.06
N PRO A 173 18.81 13.37 -4.29
CA PRO A 173 17.99 12.55 -5.18
C PRO A 173 17.98 11.09 -4.69
N ALA A 174 16.85 10.65 -4.12
CA ALA A 174 16.70 9.32 -3.59
C ALA A 174 15.71 8.48 -4.42
N LEU A 175 15.94 7.17 -4.46
CA LEU A 175 14.89 6.22 -4.78
C LEU A 175 13.91 6.19 -3.58
N VAL A 176 12.62 6.37 -3.84
CA VAL A 176 11.59 6.44 -2.79
C VAL A 176 10.53 5.33 -2.91
N GLN A 177 10.74 4.39 -3.84
CA GLN A 177 9.92 3.21 -4.06
C GLN A 177 10.72 2.12 -4.77
N GLY A 178 10.29 0.86 -4.63
CA GLY A 178 10.93 -0.30 -5.23
C GLY A 178 12.17 -0.78 -4.46
N GLU A 179 12.84 -1.76 -5.04
CA GLU A 179 14.02 -2.38 -4.43
C GLU A 179 15.16 -1.38 -4.24
N GLY A 180 15.79 -1.38 -3.06
CA GLY A 180 16.87 -0.45 -2.70
C GLY A 180 16.42 0.95 -2.29
N ALA A 181 15.12 1.24 -2.27
CA ALA A 181 14.62 2.55 -1.87
C ALA A 181 14.95 2.88 -0.41
N ALA A 182 14.80 1.95 0.51
CA ALA A 182 15.12 2.16 1.92
C ALA A 182 16.61 2.55 2.13
N ASP A 183 17.54 1.83 1.50
CA ASP A 183 18.97 2.17 1.54
C ASP A 183 19.27 3.54 0.95
N SER A 184 18.58 3.90 -0.13
CA SER A 184 18.73 5.21 -0.78
C SER A 184 18.25 6.35 0.13
N ILE A 185 17.13 6.15 0.83
CA ILE A 185 16.58 7.11 1.79
C ILE A 185 17.54 7.28 2.98
N VAL A 186 18.02 6.16 3.55
CA VAL A 186 18.99 6.18 4.66
C VAL A 186 20.26 6.96 4.30
N LYS A 187 20.85 6.69 3.12
CA LYS A 187 22.01 7.44 2.62
C LYS A 187 21.71 8.92 2.46
N GLY A 188 20.50 9.25 2.00
CA GLY A 188 20.05 10.64 1.86
C GLY A 188 19.98 11.35 3.19
N ILE A 189 19.37 10.74 4.20
CA ILE A 189 19.28 11.29 5.56
C ILE A 189 20.69 11.53 6.13
N GLN A 190 21.54 10.51 6.12
CA GLN A 190 22.90 10.58 6.66
C GLN A 190 23.76 11.64 5.95
N THR A 191 23.63 11.74 4.62
CA THR A 191 24.38 12.74 3.83
C THR A 191 23.95 14.15 4.19
N LEU A 192 22.64 14.40 4.29
CA LEU A 192 22.10 15.71 4.61
C LEU A 192 22.34 16.10 6.07
N ASP A 193 22.29 15.15 7.01
CA ASP A 193 22.57 15.40 8.44
C ASP A 193 23.99 15.93 8.67
N ALA A 194 24.96 15.48 7.85
CA ALA A 194 26.34 15.97 7.90
C ALA A 194 26.53 17.40 7.38
N MET A 195 25.50 18.03 6.80
CA MET A 195 25.62 19.35 6.12
C MET A 195 25.23 20.56 6.99
N ASN A 196 24.96 20.38 8.30
CA ASN A 196 24.48 21.45 9.20
C ASN A 196 23.27 22.19 8.64
N LEU A 197 22.20 21.45 8.38
CA LEU A 197 20.91 21.96 7.93
C LEU A 197 20.01 22.31 9.11
N ASP A 198 19.03 23.17 8.88
CA ASP A 198 18.05 23.54 9.90
C ASP A 198 16.96 22.50 10.06
N VAL A 199 16.61 21.82 8.95
CA VAL A 199 15.58 20.77 8.90
C VAL A 199 15.77 19.89 7.67
N ILE A 200 15.43 18.62 7.79
CA ILE A 200 15.40 17.68 6.67
C ILE A 200 13.95 17.25 6.44
N ILE A 201 13.52 17.28 5.19
CA ILE A 201 12.22 16.76 4.74
C ILE A 201 12.46 15.44 4.05
N VAL A 202 11.82 14.38 4.53
CA VAL A 202 11.85 13.06 3.92
C VAL A 202 10.46 12.75 3.42
N GLY A 203 10.32 12.49 2.13
CA GLY A 203 8.97 12.28 1.63
C GLY A 203 8.84 11.86 0.17
N ARG A 204 7.61 11.52 -0.18
CA ARG A 204 7.14 11.25 -1.55
C ARG A 204 5.67 11.61 -1.68
N GLY A 205 5.19 11.69 -2.90
CA GLY A 205 3.76 11.74 -3.19
C GLY A 205 3.06 10.44 -2.78
N GLY A 206 1.73 10.45 -2.72
CA GLY A 206 0.93 9.27 -2.37
C GLY A 206 1.16 8.07 -3.28
N GLY A 207 0.67 6.91 -2.86
CA GLY A 207 0.78 5.63 -3.56
C GLY A 207 0.11 4.52 -2.77
N SER A 208 0.18 3.28 -3.24
CA SER A 208 -0.26 2.10 -2.51
C SER A 208 0.66 1.81 -1.31
N ILE A 209 0.24 0.92 -0.41
CA ILE A 209 1.06 0.52 0.75
C ILE A 209 2.40 -0.10 0.32
N GLU A 210 2.42 -0.81 -0.81
CA GLU A 210 3.64 -1.35 -1.40
C GLU A 210 4.58 -0.23 -1.86
N ASP A 211 4.04 0.80 -2.46
CA ASP A 211 4.80 1.97 -2.90
C ASP A 211 5.42 2.74 -1.74
N LEU A 212 4.74 2.76 -0.60
CA LEU A 212 5.18 3.44 0.62
C LEU A 212 6.07 2.55 1.50
N TRP A 213 6.23 1.27 1.16
CA TRP A 213 6.84 0.28 2.04
C TRP A 213 8.25 0.65 2.49
N ALA A 214 9.06 1.28 1.64
CA ALA A 214 10.41 1.72 2.01
C ALA A 214 10.43 2.62 3.27
N PHE A 215 9.36 3.37 3.54
CA PHE A 215 9.23 4.20 4.74
C PHE A 215 8.72 3.43 5.97
N ASN A 216 8.41 2.13 5.80
CA ASN A 216 8.06 1.19 6.87
C ASN A 216 9.24 0.25 7.21
N GLU A 217 10.41 0.44 6.63
CA GLU A 217 11.59 -0.37 6.93
C GLU A 217 12.29 0.13 8.20
N GLU A 218 12.71 -0.81 9.07
CA GLU A 218 13.39 -0.50 10.33
C GLU A 218 14.64 0.36 10.14
N ILE A 219 15.40 0.11 9.07
CA ILE A 219 16.63 0.89 8.80
C ILE A 219 16.34 2.38 8.56
N VAL A 220 15.19 2.70 7.95
CA VAL A 220 14.76 4.09 7.74
C VAL A 220 14.30 4.71 9.06
N ALA A 221 13.54 3.96 9.88
CA ALA A 221 13.13 4.40 11.20
C ALA A 221 14.35 4.75 12.08
N ARG A 222 15.36 3.88 12.11
CA ARG A 222 16.60 4.12 12.85
C ARG A 222 17.37 5.32 12.31
N ALA A 223 17.50 5.46 11.00
CA ALA A 223 18.17 6.61 10.41
C ALA A 223 17.49 7.94 10.75
N ILE A 224 16.16 7.96 10.83
CA ILE A 224 15.40 9.13 11.27
C ILE A 224 15.65 9.40 12.77
N PHE A 225 15.59 8.37 13.60
CA PHE A 225 15.77 8.50 15.05
C PHE A 225 17.16 8.99 15.44
N ASP A 226 18.21 8.49 14.76
CA ASP A 226 19.60 8.83 15.02
C ASP A 226 20.03 10.18 14.43
N CYS A 227 19.17 10.81 13.60
CA CYS A 227 19.48 12.06 12.93
C CYS A 227 19.54 13.23 13.93
N ARG A 228 20.58 14.05 13.83
CA ARG A 228 20.75 15.24 14.68
C ARG A 228 19.96 16.45 14.18
N THR A 229 19.73 16.49 12.88
CA THR A 229 18.91 17.54 12.25
C THR A 229 17.45 17.15 12.35
N PRO A 230 16.54 18.04 12.80
CA PRO A 230 15.12 17.74 12.88
C PRO A 230 14.56 17.23 11.54
N ILE A 231 13.77 16.15 11.59
CA ILE A 231 13.19 15.54 10.40
C ILE A 231 11.67 15.72 10.35
N ILE A 232 11.20 16.11 9.17
CA ILE A 232 9.79 16.14 8.85
C ILE A 232 9.49 15.03 7.85
N SER A 233 8.61 14.11 8.22
CA SER A 233 8.06 13.14 7.27
C SER A 233 6.93 13.77 6.47
N ALA A 234 7.00 13.64 5.14
CA ALA A 234 6.00 14.08 4.18
C ALA A 234 5.67 12.95 3.20
N VAL A 235 5.17 11.82 3.77
CA VAL A 235 4.89 10.58 3.06
C VAL A 235 3.39 10.33 3.03
N GLY A 236 2.85 9.98 1.86
CA GLY A 236 1.44 9.61 1.70
C GLY A 236 0.45 10.77 1.86
N HIS A 237 -0.81 10.40 2.08
CA HIS A 237 -1.92 11.31 2.33
C HIS A 237 -2.35 11.27 3.80
N GLU A 238 -3.41 12.00 4.18
CA GLU A 238 -3.86 12.12 5.57
C GLU A 238 -4.14 10.77 6.25
N THR A 239 -4.62 9.78 5.51
CA THR A 239 -4.98 8.44 6.00
C THR A 239 -3.82 7.45 6.05
N ASP A 240 -2.75 7.71 5.29
CA ASP A 240 -1.68 6.73 5.07
C ASP A 240 -0.52 7.02 6.05
N TRP A 241 -0.48 6.31 7.16
CA TRP A 241 0.60 6.42 8.14
C TRP A 241 1.71 5.41 7.88
N THR A 242 2.94 5.89 7.92
CA THR A 242 4.14 5.05 7.83
C THR A 242 4.93 5.05 9.14
N ILE A 243 5.83 4.10 9.31
CA ILE A 243 6.75 4.07 10.46
C ILE A 243 7.59 5.35 10.51
N ALA A 244 8.03 5.86 9.36
CA ALA A 244 8.73 7.14 9.27
C ALA A 244 7.94 8.31 9.88
N ASP A 245 6.60 8.31 9.74
CA ASP A 245 5.75 9.35 10.33
C ASP A 245 5.71 9.28 11.85
N PHE A 246 5.74 8.07 12.43
CA PHE A 246 5.76 7.89 13.88
C PHE A 246 7.11 8.28 14.49
N VAL A 247 8.22 8.00 13.80
CA VAL A 247 9.57 8.27 14.31
C VAL A 247 10.00 9.72 14.09
N SER A 248 9.59 10.36 12.98
CA SER A 248 9.99 11.73 12.65
C SER A 248 9.54 12.76 13.70
N ASP A 249 10.24 13.88 13.77
CA ASP A 249 9.95 14.96 14.73
C ASP A 249 8.59 15.61 14.43
N ARG A 250 8.22 15.66 13.17
CA ARG A 250 6.92 16.15 12.72
C ARG A 250 6.44 15.42 11.47
N ARG A 251 5.14 15.16 11.42
CA ARG A 251 4.45 14.70 10.22
C ARG A 251 3.85 15.88 9.46
N ALA A 252 3.99 15.87 8.14
CA ALA A 252 3.27 16.73 7.21
C ALA A 252 2.49 15.83 6.24
N PRO A 253 1.15 15.79 6.26
CA PRO A 253 0.36 14.86 5.44
C PRO A 253 0.50 15.10 3.93
N THR A 254 1.06 16.22 3.53
CA THR A 254 1.46 16.49 2.14
C THR A 254 2.66 17.42 2.13
N PRO A 255 3.49 17.46 1.05
CA PRO A 255 4.52 18.48 0.87
C PRO A 255 3.98 19.91 0.97
N LEU A 256 2.70 20.12 0.67
CA LEU A 256 2.01 21.40 0.82
C LEU A 256 1.76 21.79 2.29
N SER A 257 1.62 20.83 3.19
CA SER A 257 1.43 21.10 4.64
C SER A 257 2.70 21.64 5.32
N LEU A 258 3.84 21.62 4.63
CA LEU A 258 5.09 22.28 5.06
C LEU A 258 4.96 23.81 5.15
N ILE A 259 3.82 24.34 4.72
CA ILE A 259 3.45 25.77 4.78
C ILE A 259 3.69 26.38 6.16
N HIS A 260 3.51 25.60 7.24
CA HIS A 260 3.65 26.09 8.61
C HIS A 260 5.09 26.24 9.13
N ILE A 261 6.09 25.79 8.37
CA ILE A 261 7.51 25.81 8.78
C ILE A 261 8.18 27.13 8.40
N SER A 262 7.60 27.88 7.47
CA SER A 262 8.17 29.14 6.97
C SER A 262 7.18 30.31 7.02
N GLU A 263 6.27 30.37 8.00
CA GLU A 263 5.44 31.55 8.16
C GLU A 263 6.28 32.70 8.78
N PRO A 264 6.66 33.72 7.99
CA PRO A 264 6.91 35.01 8.60
C PRO A 264 5.56 35.50 9.12
N THR A 265 5.36 35.50 10.44
CA THR A 265 4.29 36.28 11.04
C THR A 265 4.46 37.71 10.53
N ARG A 266 3.67 38.10 9.52
CA ARG A 266 3.45 39.51 9.26
C ARG A 266 2.83 40.08 10.55
N ARG A 267 3.65 40.70 11.36
CA ARG A 267 3.16 41.76 12.21
C ARG A 267 2.67 42.85 11.27
N THR A 268 1.38 42.94 11.04
CA THR A 268 0.75 44.17 10.57
C THR A 268 1.06 45.25 11.60
N PRO A 269 1.52 46.42 11.18
CA PRO A 269 1.75 47.54 12.06
C PRO A 269 0.45 48.03 12.68
#